data_7a1aaaa271a43160bb6fc80cecf2ed43
#
_entry.id   7a1aaaa271a43160bb6fc80cecf2ed43
#
_cell.length_a   1.000
_cell.length_b   1.000
_cell.length_c   1.000
_cell.angle_alpha   90.00
_cell.angle_beta   90.00
_cell.angle_gamma   90.00
#
_symmetry.space_group_name_H-M   'P 1'
#
loop_
_entity.id
_entity.type
_entity.pdbx_description
1 polymer ?
#
loop_
_entity_poly.entity_id
_entity_poly.type
_entity_poly.pdbx_seq_one_letter_code
_entity_poly.pdbx_strand_id
1 'polypeptide(L)'
;VTIANNHTMDKGELAIQNALSYWNQIQMPYTGAFRSFEDREEIRTLMKNDITFSFLAYSYGTNGMPVPEDKPYLINLIDLPLIQQDVRKAKELSDVVVVSMHWGNEYESLPSTFQLELARELSNMGVDIIIGHHPHVLQPMDWIERPDGSKTFVMYSLGNFLSGQIGLDRRIGGIGGIEVTKTIFQGKSTISLNEPNFISTYTHHTNNRDFEIIPMDVLTDAHLIDHKQYTESTQHHMATFIDELLIVE
;
A
#
# COMPACT_ATOMS: atom_id res chain seq x y z
N VAL A 1 -9.51 -5.11 0.42
CA VAL A 1 -8.19 -5.73 0.31
C VAL A 1 -7.61 -5.54 -1.07
N THR A 2 -6.27 -5.49 -1.19
CA THR A 2 -5.54 -5.47 -2.47
C THR A 2 -5.01 -6.88 -2.76
N ILE A 3 -5.19 -7.35 -4.00
CA ILE A 3 -4.83 -8.72 -4.40
C ILE A 3 -3.74 -8.72 -5.48
N ALA A 4 -3.43 -7.58 -6.09
CA ALA A 4 -2.35 -7.47 -7.05
C ALA A 4 -0.99 -7.59 -6.34
N ASN A 5 -0.35 -8.75 -6.47
CA ASN A 5 1.00 -9.01 -6.00
C ASN A 5 1.67 -10.09 -6.88
N ASN A 6 2.98 -10.28 -6.72
CA ASN A 6 3.76 -11.22 -7.51
C ASN A 6 3.36 -12.70 -7.35
N HIS A 7 2.59 -13.04 -6.31
CA HIS A 7 2.10 -14.40 -6.04
C HIS A 7 0.63 -14.62 -6.46
N THR A 8 -0.06 -13.61 -6.99
CA THR A 8 -1.47 -13.72 -7.38
C THR A 8 -1.71 -14.89 -8.35
N MET A 9 -0.77 -15.15 -9.26
CA MET A 9 -0.89 -16.20 -10.27
C MET A 9 -0.33 -17.57 -9.85
N ASP A 10 0.26 -17.75 -8.67
CA ASP A 10 0.96 -18.98 -8.23
C ASP A 10 0.13 -20.26 -8.36
N LYS A 11 -1.16 -20.16 -8.14
CA LYS A 11 -2.12 -21.29 -8.20
C LYS A 11 -3.14 -21.14 -9.33
N GLY A 12 -2.90 -20.18 -10.24
CA GLY A 12 -3.71 -19.97 -11.44
C GLY A 12 -5.13 -19.41 -11.19
N GLU A 13 -5.88 -19.32 -12.27
CA GLU A 13 -7.22 -18.70 -12.29
C GLU A 13 -8.18 -19.24 -11.23
N LEU A 14 -8.24 -20.59 -11.07
CA LEU A 14 -9.19 -21.19 -10.13
C LEU A 14 -8.97 -20.71 -8.69
N ALA A 15 -7.71 -20.54 -8.28
CA ALA A 15 -7.39 -20.05 -6.95
C ALA A 15 -7.78 -18.58 -6.78
N ILE A 16 -7.56 -17.75 -7.81
CA ILE A 16 -8.01 -16.36 -7.83
C ILE A 16 -9.53 -16.30 -7.68
N GLN A 17 -10.26 -17.03 -8.52
CA GLN A 17 -11.73 -17.05 -8.49
C GLN A 17 -12.28 -17.51 -7.12
N ASN A 18 -11.66 -18.51 -6.51
CA ASN A 18 -12.03 -18.96 -5.17
C ASN A 18 -11.77 -17.87 -4.10
N ALA A 19 -10.62 -17.19 -4.15
CA ALA A 19 -10.30 -16.09 -3.24
C ALA A 19 -11.31 -14.93 -3.39
N LEU A 20 -11.60 -14.51 -4.64
CA LEU A 20 -12.57 -13.45 -4.92
C LEU A 20 -13.99 -13.84 -4.47
N SER A 21 -14.34 -15.13 -4.61
CA SER A 21 -15.62 -15.66 -4.13
C SER A 21 -15.74 -15.58 -2.61
N TYR A 22 -14.67 -15.90 -1.90
CA TYR A 22 -14.62 -15.77 -0.45
C TYR A 22 -14.73 -14.31 0.01
N TRP A 23 -13.99 -13.39 -0.61
CA TRP A 23 -14.09 -11.96 -0.28
C TRP A 23 -15.50 -11.42 -0.48
N ASN A 24 -16.18 -11.83 -1.57
CA ASN A 24 -17.57 -11.46 -1.78
C ASN A 24 -18.51 -12.08 -0.74
N GLN A 25 -18.30 -13.33 -0.35
CA GLN A 25 -19.13 -13.99 0.66
C GLN A 25 -19.09 -13.25 2.01
N ILE A 26 -17.91 -12.72 2.39
CA ILE A 26 -17.75 -11.95 3.62
C ILE A 26 -17.95 -10.43 3.42
N GLN A 27 -18.41 -10.03 2.24
CA GLN A 27 -18.67 -8.62 1.86
C GLN A 27 -17.43 -7.72 2.02
N MET A 28 -16.23 -8.27 1.80
CA MET A 28 -14.98 -7.53 1.85
C MET A 28 -14.62 -7.01 0.43
N PRO A 29 -14.60 -5.69 0.21
CA PRO A 29 -14.17 -5.11 -1.06
C PRO A 29 -12.74 -5.52 -1.41
N TYR A 30 -12.49 -5.82 -2.68
CA TYR A 30 -11.17 -6.17 -3.18
C TYR A 30 -10.87 -5.44 -4.50
N THR A 31 -9.60 -5.27 -4.81
CA THR A 31 -9.11 -4.69 -6.07
C THR A 31 -7.78 -5.30 -6.49
N GLY A 32 -7.43 -5.16 -7.77
CA GLY A 32 -6.17 -5.61 -8.34
C GLY A 32 -6.21 -6.99 -9.00
N ALA A 33 -7.25 -7.81 -8.74
CA ALA A 33 -7.58 -9.03 -9.45
C ALA A 33 -9.09 -9.13 -9.56
N PHE A 34 -9.61 -9.69 -10.66
CA PHE A 34 -11.03 -9.61 -11.00
C PHE A 34 -11.54 -10.90 -11.64
N ARG A 35 -12.86 -11.03 -11.74
CA ARG A 35 -13.55 -12.22 -12.28
C ARG A 35 -13.76 -12.16 -13.77
N SER A 36 -13.93 -10.96 -14.31
CA SER A 36 -14.23 -10.70 -15.70
C SER A 36 -13.78 -9.29 -16.10
N PHE A 37 -13.93 -8.94 -17.37
CA PHE A 37 -13.72 -7.59 -17.86
C PHE A 37 -14.67 -6.59 -17.21
N GLU A 38 -15.94 -6.93 -17.06
CA GLU A 38 -16.96 -6.09 -16.44
C GLU A 38 -16.62 -5.81 -14.96
N ASP A 39 -16.21 -6.85 -14.21
CA ASP A 39 -15.78 -6.72 -12.81
C ASP A 39 -14.54 -5.80 -12.67
N ARG A 40 -13.61 -5.87 -13.64
CA ARG A 40 -12.42 -5.00 -13.68
C ARG A 40 -12.75 -3.56 -14.03
N GLU A 41 -13.76 -3.29 -14.84
CA GLU A 41 -14.19 -1.93 -15.18
C GLU A 41 -14.85 -1.17 -14.01
N GLU A 42 -15.28 -1.88 -12.98
CA GLU A 42 -15.90 -1.32 -11.80
C GLU A 42 -14.85 -0.83 -10.79
N ILE A 43 -14.70 0.48 -10.65
CA ILE A 43 -13.82 1.07 -9.64
C ILE A 43 -14.41 0.85 -8.24
N ARG A 44 -13.62 0.27 -7.35
CA ARG A 44 -14.03 0.04 -5.95
C ARG A 44 -13.99 1.33 -5.16
N THR A 45 -15.11 1.70 -4.55
CA THR A 45 -15.23 2.89 -3.72
C THR A 45 -15.73 2.54 -2.32
N LEU A 46 -15.30 3.31 -1.33
CA LEU A 46 -15.81 3.29 0.03
C LEU A 46 -16.08 4.72 0.50
N MET A 47 -17.18 4.93 1.19
CA MET A 47 -17.50 6.22 1.79
C MET A 47 -17.36 6.15 3.31
N LYS A 48 -16.66 7.12 3.88
CA LYS A 48 -16.51 7.31 5.32
C LYS A 48 -16.51 8.80 5.65
N ASN A 49 -17.32 9.23 6.61
CA ASN A 49 -17.42 10.62 7.06
C ASN A 49 -17.65 11.62 5.88
N ASP A 50 -18.56 11.28 4.97
CA ASP A 50 -18.87 12.06 3.75
C ASP A 50 -17.68 12.28 2.80
N ILE A 51 -16.62 11.47 2.93
CA ILE A 51 -15.50 11.40 2.00
C ILE A 51 -15.59 10.07 1.25
N THR A 52 -15.60 10.12 -0.07
CA THR A 52 -15.58 8.94 -0.92
C THR A 52 -14.16 8.66 -1.36
N PHE A 53 -13.67 7.45 -1.11
CA PHE A 53 -12.37 6.95 -1.51
C PHE A 53 -12.53 5.95 -2.64
N SER A 54 -11.69 6.01 -3.66
CA SER A 54 -11.52 4.96 -4.66
C SER A 54 -10.21 4.22 -4.44
N PHE A 55 -10.21 2.91 -4.74
CA PHE A 55 -9.07 2.03 -4.52
C PHE A 55 -8.68 1.32 -5.80
N LEU A 56 -7.43 1.49 -6.19
CA LEU A 56 -6.78 0.81 -7.31
C LEU A 56 -5.60 0.00 -6.81
N ALA A 57 -5.22 -1.07 -7.53
CA ALA A 57 -4.04 -1.86 -7.15
C ALA A 57 -3.37 -2.48 -8.37
N TYR A 58 -2.02 -2.47 -8.38
CA TYR A 58 -1.20 -2.97 -9.49
C TYR A 58 0.04 -3.69 -8.98
N SER A 59 0.53 -4.67 -9.75
CA SER A 59 1.75 -5.42 -9.47
C SER A 59 2.78 -5.26 -10.58
N TYR A 60 4.07 -5.26 -10.23
CA TYR A 60 5.17 -5.25 -11.19
C TYR A 60 5.25 -6.54 -12.03
N GLY A 61 4.67 -7.63 -11.55
CA GLY A 61 4.75 -8.91 -12.23
C GLY A 61 4.11 -10.05 -11.44
N THR A 62 4.35 -11.26 -11.90
CA THR A 62 3.76 -12.51 -11.42
C THR A 62 4.81 -13.62 -11.23
N ASN A 63 6.06 -13.26 -10.89
CA ASN A 63 7.19 -14.22 -10.75
C ASN A 63 7.36 -15.12 -11.98
N GLY A 64 7.11 -14.59 -13.19
CA GLY A 64 7.21 -15.32 -14.44
C GLY A 64 6.05 -16.28 -14.73
N MET A 65 5.01 -16.32 -13.88
CA MET A 65 3.77 -17.05 -14.18
C MET A 65 2.98 -16.27 -15.25
N PRO A 66 2.65 -16.89 -16.40
CA PRO A 66 1.98 -16.17 -17.49
C PRO A 66 0.54 -15.81 -17.09
N VAL A 67 0.14 -14.58 -17.37
CA VAL A 67 -1.26 -14.16 -17.37
C VAL A 67 -1.85 -14.52 -18.74
N PRO A 68 -2.96 -15.27 -18.82
CA PRO A 68 -3.59 -15.60 -20.09
C PRO A 68 -3.95 -14.34 -20.88
N GLU A 69 -3.62 -14.30 -22.18
CA GLU A 69 -3.85 -13.13 -23.04
C GLU A 69 -5.33 -12.77 -23.17
N ASP A 70 -6.21 -13.75 -23.11
CA ASP A 70 -7.67 -13.58 -23.13
C ASP A 70 -8.28 -13.20 -21.79
N LYS A 71 -7.47 -13.19 -20.70
CA LYS A 71 -7.93 -12.91 -19.33
C LYS A 71 -6.99 -11.96 -18.56
N PRO A 72 -6.61 -10.81 -19.14
CA PRO A 72 -5.71 -9.86 -18.47
C PRO A 72 -6.31 -9.28 -17.18
N TYR A 73 -7.61 -9.41 -16.97
CA TYR A 73 -8.32 -8.98 -15.77
C TYR A 73 -7.98 -9.83 -14.52
N LEU A 74 -7.35 -11.00 -14.67
CA LEU A 74 -6.99 -11.85 -13.53
C LEU A 74 -6.00 -11.18 -12.58
N ILE A 75 -5.22 -10.22 -13.08
CA ILE A 75 -4.36 -9.37 -12.26
C ILE A 75 -4.05 -8.06 -13.00
N ASN A 76 -4.14 -6.94 -12.30
CA ASN A 76 -3.63 -5.68 -12.82
C ASN A 76 -2.10 -5.65 -12.73
N LEU A 77 -1.45 -5.64 -13.87
CA LEU A 77 -0.02 -5.33 -13.96
C LEU A 77 0.19 -3.82 -14.10
N ILE A 78 1.38 -3.34 -13.70
CA ILE A 78 1.78 -1.94 -13.88
C ILE A 78 1.87 -1.64 -15.38
N ASP A 79 0.93 -0.85 -15.86
CA ASP A 79 0.83 -0.33 -17.22
C ASP A 79 0.35 1.12 -17.13
N LEU A 80 1.20 2.08 -17.48
CA LEU A 80 0.90 3.52 -17.31
C LEU A 80 -0.36 3.99 -18.03
N PRO A 81 -0.61 3.63 -19.31
CA PRO A 81 -1.86 3.92 -20.00
C PRO A 81 -3.10 3.41 -19.27
N LEU A 82 -3.05 2.17 -18.77
CA LEU A 82 -4.13 1.55 -18.02
C LEU A 82 -4.38 2.30 -16.69
N ILE A 83 -3.30 2.55 -15.94
CA ILE A 83 -3.39 3.29 -14.66
C ILE A 83 -3.97 4.69 -14.89
N GLN A 84 -3.55 5.40 -15.93
CA GLN A 84 -4.06 6.73 -16.25
C GLN A 84 -5.56 6.71 -16.55
N GLN A 85 -6.04 5.69 -17.24
CA GLN A 85 -7.48 5.52 -17.51
C GLN A 85 -8.25 5.28 -16.22
N ASP A 86 -7.75 4.38 -15.37
CA ASP A 86 -8.39 4.03 -14.10
C ASP A 86 -8.41 5.20 -13.12
N VAL A 87 -7.30 5.95 -13.01
CA VAL A 87 -7.22 7.14 -12.15
C VAL A 87 -8.21 8.21 -12.62
N ARG A 88 -8.38 8.43 -13.93
CA ARG A 88 -9.40 9.35 -14.44
C ARG A 88 -10.80 8.94 -14.02
N LYS A 89 -11.17 7.67 -14.21
CA LYS A 89 -12.48 7.14 -13.77
C LYS A 89 -12.64 7.27 -12.24
N ALA A 90 -11.61 6.96 -11.47
CA ALA A 90 -11.62 7.04 -10.02
C ALA A 90 -11.88 8.48 -9.54
N LYS A 91 -11.25 9.48 -10.16
CA LYS A 91 -11.45 10.91 -9.84
C LYS A 91 -12.84 11.44 -10.14
N GLU A 92 -13.57 10.82 -11.08
CA GLU A 92 -14.97 11.14 -11.35
C GLU A 92 -15.93 10.58 -10.28
N LEU A 93 -15.49 9.53 -9.57
CA LEU A 93 -16.32 8.78 -8.62
C LEU A 93 -16.01 9.07 -7.16
N SER A 94 -14.86 9.72 -6.86
CA SER A 94 -14.39 9.86 -5.49
C SER A 94 -13.71 11.18 -5.21
N ASP A 95 -13.68 11.52 -3.93
CA ASP A 95 -12.95 12.68 -3.41
C ASP A 95 -11.45 12.41 -3.29
N VAL A 96 -11.06 11.13 -3.04
CA VAL A 96 -9.68 10.70 -2.78
C VAL A 96 -9.37 9.43 -3.58
N VAL A 97 -8.27 9.43 -4.30
CA VAL A 97 -7.77 8.26 -5.05
C VAL A 97 -6.60 7.61 -4.31
N VAL A 98 -6.79 6.36 -3.91
CA VAL A 98 -5.77 5.52 -3.25
C VAL A 98 -5.28 4.45 -4.21
N VAL A 99 -3.97 4.38 -4.41
CA VAL A 99 -3.35 3.37 -5.28
C VAL A 99 -2.38 2.50 -4.46
N SER A 100 -2.63 1.19 -4.49
CA SER A 100 -1.72 0.19 -3.91
C SER A 100 -0.76 -0.31 -4.98
N MET A 101 0.54 -0.23 -4.71
CA MET A 101 1.60 -0.59 -5.64
C MET A 101 2.45 -1.73 -5.08
N HIS A 102 2.43 -2.87 -5.76
CA HIS A 102 3.32 -3.97 -5.45
C HIS A 102 4.55 -3.88 -6.36
N TRP A 103 5.66 -3.31 -5.84
CA TRP A 103 6.77 -2.79 -6.64
C TRP A 103 8.12 -2.82 -5.91
N GLY A 104 9.19 -2.42 -6.62
CA GLY A 104 10.54 -2.29 -6.06
C GLY A 104 11.30 -3.60 -6.04
N ASN A 105 12.37 -3.63 -5.27
CA ASN A 105 13.25 -4.77 -5.12
C ASN A 105 13.15 -5.33 -3.70
N GLU A 106 13.15 -6.66 -3.59
CA GLU A 106 13.14 -7.32 -2.28
C GLU A 106 14.37 -6.92 -1.45
N TYR A 107 14.13 -6.61 -0.18
CA TYR A 107 15.14 -6.37 0.86
C TYR A 107 15.97 -5.08 0.68
N GLU A 108 15.58 -4.20 -0.22
CA GLU A 108 16.15 -2.86 -0.33
C GLU A 108 15.39 -1.89 0.59
N SER A 109 16.11 -1.26 1.52
CA SER A 109 15.52 -0.35 2.51
C SER A 109 15.22 1.06 1.96
N LEU A 110 15.72 1.41 0.79
CA LEU A 110 15.40 2.64 0.08
C LEU A 110 14.66 2.36 -1.22
N PRO A 111 13.73 3.23 -1.62
CA PRO A 111 13.03 3.05 -2.88
C PRO A 111 13.98 3.13 -4.07
N SER A 112 13.80 2.21 -5.01
CA SER A 112 14.53 2.21 -6.29
C SER A 112 14.15 3.40 -7.15
N THR A 113 14.98 3.73 -8.15
CA THR A 113 14.69 4.78 -9.14
C THR A 113 13.33 4.56 -9.81
N PHE A 114 13.00 3.31 -10.13
CA PHE A 114 11.70 2.95 -10.70
C PHE A 114 10.53 3.32 -9.79
N GLN A 115 10.62 3.06 -8.47
CA GLN A 115 9.58 3.43 -7.51
C GLN A 115 9.43 4.95 -7.43
N LEU A 116 10.54 5.69 -7.37
CA LEU A 116 10.54 7.15 -7.29
C LEU A 116 9.93 7.80 -8.55
N GLU A 117 10.28 7.32 -9.74
CA GLU A 117 9.75 7.80 -11.00
C GLU A 117 8.26 7.49 -11.13
N LEU A 118 7.86 6.24 -10.86
CA LEU A 118 6.47 5.83 -10.94
C LEU A 118 5.58 6.56 -9.92
N ALA A 119 6.08 6.81 -8.69
CA ALA A 119 5.35 7.61 -7.70
C ALA A 119 5.08 9.04 -8.22
N ARG A 120 6.04 9.67 -8.89
CA ARG A 120 5.85 10.99 -9.52
C ARG A 120 4.84 10.95 -10.64
N GLU A 121 4.88 9.92 -11.50
CA GLU A 121 3.87 9.76 -12.57
C GLU A 121 2.46 9.60 -11.98
N LEU A 122 2.28 8.76 -10.96
CA LEU A 122 1.00 8.60 -10.27
C LEU A 122 0.54 9.92 -9.63
N SER A 123 1.45 10.65 -8.99
CA SER A 123 1.18 11.98 -8.43
C SER A 123 0.70 12.95 -9.51
N ASN A 124 1.38 13.02 -10.65
CA ASN A 124 1.00 13.85 -11.78
C ASN A 124 -0.37 13.47 -12.38
N MET A 125 -0.78 12.21 -12.30
CA MET A 125 -2.12 11.77 -12.70
C MET A 125 -3.20 12.22 -11.69
N GLY A 126 -2.81 12.65 -10.48
CA GLY A 126 -3.69 13.12 -9.42
C GLY A 126 -4.08 12.03 -8.40
N VAL A 127 -3.23 11.03 -8.22
CA VAL A 127 -3.36 10.07 -7.11
C VAL A 127 -3.05 10.78 -5.79
N ASP A 128 -3.87 10.60 -4.77
CA ASP A 128 -3.72 11.29 -3.49
C ASP A 128 -2.87 10.50 -2.50
N ILE A 129 -3.04 9.18 -2.47
CA ILE A 129 -2.33 8.29 -1.54
C ILE A 129 -1.76 7.10 -2.31
N ILE A 130 -0.47 6.81 -2.13
CA ILE A 130 0.20 5.63 -2.67
C ILE A 130 0.66 4.75 -1.52
N ILE A 131 0.27 3.45 -1.56
CA ILE A 131 0.63 2.45 -0.57
C ILE A 131 1.47 1.38 -1.24
N GLY A 132 2.76 1.36 -0.94
CA GLY A 132 3.73 0.43 -1.53
C GLY A 132 3.90 -0.86 -0.73
N HIS A 133 4.14 -1.94 -1.46
CA HIS A 133 4.34 -3.31 -0.96
C HIS A 133 5.42 -4.00 -1.77
N HIS A 134 5.85 -5.18 -1.38
CA HIS A 134 6.80 -6.10 -2.02
C HIS A 134 8.22 -6.11 -1.43
N PRO A 135 8.88 -4.99 -1.07
CA PRO A 135 10.27 -5.06 -0.60
C PRO A 135 10.50 -5.95 0.64
N HIS A 136 9.46 -6.31 1.38
CA HIS A 136 9.52 -7.09 2.63
C HIS A 136 10.28 -6.42 3.77
N VAL A 137 10.75 -5.20 3.56
CA VAL A 137 11.38 -4.32 4.53
C VAL A 137 10.73 -2.95 4.45
N LEU A 138 10.85 -2.16 5.50
CA LEU A 138 10.37 -0.79 5.52
C LEU A 138 11.16 0.07 4.54
N GLN A 139 10.44 0.93 3.82
CA GLN A 139 11.01 2.03 3.03
C GLN A 139 10.35 3.34 3.47
N PRO A 140 11.06 4.49 3.43
CA PRO A 140 10.57 5.76 3.94
C PRO A 140 9.20 6.18 3.40
N MET A 141 8.54 7.06 4.15
CA MET A 141 7.38 7.81 3.68
C MET A 141 7.82 9.12 3.05
N ASP A 142 6.98 9.68 2.17
CA ASP A 142 7.32 10.88 1.40
C ASP A 142 6.08 11.71 1.04
N TRP A 143 6.31 13.00 0.77
CA TRP A 143 5.38 13.90 0.12
C TRP A 143 5.85 14.28 -1.26
N ILE A 144 5.05 14.04 -2.27
CA ILE A 144 5.31 14.52 -3.64
C ILE A 144 4.42 15.74 -3.91
N GLU A 145 5.04 16.89 -4.07
CA GLU A 145 4.35 18.13 -4.44
C GLU A 145 3.96 18.11 -5.92
N ARG A 146 2.72 18.52 -6.21
CA ARG A 146 2.20 18.70 -7.58
C ARG A 146 2.34 20.16 -8.04
N PRO A 147 2.32 20.42 -9.35
CA PRO A 147 2.39 21.78 -9.88
C PRO A 147 1.25 22.70 -9.43
N ASP A 148 0.10 22.16 -9.03
CA ASP A 148 -1.06 22.91 -8.52
C ASP A 148 -0.98 23.20 -7.01
N GLY A 149 0.11 22.81 -6.34
CA GLY A 149 0.33 22.99 -4.91
C GLY A 149 -0.31 21.90 -4.04
N SER A 150 -1.05 20.96 -4.60
CA SER A 150 -1.52 19.78 -3.87
C SER A 150 -0.39 18.77 -3.68
N LYS A 151 -0.59 17.78 -2.79
CA LYS A 151 0.44 16.78 -2.47
C LYS A 151 -0.11 15.37 -2.62
N THR A 152 0.76 14.43 -2.96
CA THR A 152 0.52 12.99 -2.85
C THR A 152 1.29 12.46 -1.65
N PHE A 153 0.63 11.74 -0.77
CA PHE A 153 1.28 11.00 0.31
C PHE A 153 1.73 9.63 -0.19
N VAL A 154 2.99 9.27 0.06
CA VAL A 154 3.58 8.01 -0.40
C VAL A 154 4.15 7.23 0.77
N MET A 155 3.74 5.98 0.91
CA MET A 155 4.38 4.96 1.72
C MET A 155 5.07 3.99 0.77
N TYR A 156 6.40 4.07 0.61
CA TYR A 156 7.10 3.25 -0.40
C TYR A 156 7.07 1.76 -0.07
N SER A 157 7.22 1.40 1.22
CA SER A 157 6.96 0.05 1.72
C SER A 157 6.70 0.06 3.23
N LEU A 158 5.67 -0.65 3.66
CA LEU A 158 5.33 -0.85 5.08
C LEU A 158 5.96 -2.13 5.67
N GLY A 159 6.86 -2.78 4.91
CA GLY A 159 7.49 -4.03 5.34
C GLY A 159 6.50 -5.18 5.50
N ASN A 160 6.84 -6.13 6.33
CA ASN A 160 5.99 -7.27 6.66
C ASN A 160 5.19 -7.01 7.94
N PHE A 161 3.85 -7.06 7.86
CA PHE A 161 3.01 -6.96 9.05
C PHE A 161 3.02 -8.28 9.85
N LEU A 162 2.90 -9.42 9.17
CA LEU A 162 3.04 -10.76 9.75
C LEU A 162 3.78 -11.64 8.76
N SER A 163 4.94 -12.15 9.15
CA SER A 163 5.78 -12.96 8.25
C SER A 163 6.63 -13.97 9.00
N GLY A 164 6.85 -15.13 8.38
CA GLY A 164 7.83 -16.12 8.82
C GLY A 164 9.21 -15.95 8.19
N GLN A 165 9.49 -14.84 7.50
CA GLN A 165 10.80 -14.60 6.91
C GLN A 165 11.88 -14.40 7.99
N ILE A 166 13.09 -14.89 7.68
CA ILE A 166 14.25 -14.81 8.58
C ILE A 166 15.00 -13.51 8.30
N GLY A 167 15.44 -12.84 9.36
CA GLY A 167 16.15 -11.57 9.31
C GLY A 167 15.40 -10.52 10.12
N LEU A 168 16.12 -9.70 10.86
CA LEU A 168 15.51 -8.70 11.74
C LEU A 168 14.71 -7.67 10.95
N ASP A 169 15.29 -7.15 9.89
CA ASP A 169 14.71 -6.19 8.95
C ASP A 169 13.39 -6.64 8.34
N ARG A 170 13.20 -7.97 8.16
CA ARG A 170 11.99 -8.60 7.60
C ARG A 170 10.94 -8.93 8.65
N ARG A 171 11.29 -8.80 9.91
CA ARG A 171 10.40 -8.95 11.07
C ARG A 171 9.90 -7.60 11.59
N ILE A 172 10.50 -6.50 11.11
CA ILE A 172 10.08 -5.15 11.39
C ILE A 172 9.19 -4.67 10.24
N GLY A 173 7.99 -4.25 10.59
CA GLY A 173 7.02 -3.67 9.69
C GLY A 173 6.33 -2.49 10.33
N GLY A 174 5.21 -2.05 9.77
CA GLY A 174 4.49 -0.96 10.37
C GLY A 174 3.09 -0.74 9.84
N ILE A 175 2.38 0.14 10.53
CA ILE A 175 1.08 0.66 10.15
C ILE A 175 1.28 2.14 9.84
N GLY A 176 0.98 2.55 8.61
CA GLY A 176 0.98 3.94 8.21
C GLY A 176 -0.43 4.53 8.25
N GLY A 177 -0.52 5.78 8.64
CA GLY A 177 -1.77 6.53 8.66
C GLY A 177 -1.61 7.92 8.08
N ILE A 178 -2.73 8.49 7.64
CA ILE A 178 -2.84 9.86 7.15
C ILE A 178 -4.22 10.40 7.46
N GLU A 179 -4.30 11.62 7.99
CA GLU A 179 -5.57 12.30 8.17
C GLU A 179 -6.06 12.86 6.84
N VAL A 180 -7.33 12.61 6.51
CA VAL A 180 -8.00 13.15 5.32
C VAL A 180 -9.11 14.07 5.77
N THR A 181 -9.01 15.35 5.43
CA THR A 181 -10.00 16.36 5.75
C THR A 181 -10.71 16.87 4.50
N LYS A 182 -12.05 16.86 4.51
CA LYS A 182 -12.89 17.48 3.48
C LYS A 182 -13.47 18.79 4.00
N THR A 183 -13.07 19.90 3.40
CA THR A 183 -13.59 21.22 3.72
C THR A 183 -14.57 21.67 2.63
N ILE A 184 -15.77 22.11 3.04
CA ILE A 184 -16.77 22.66 2.12
C ILE A 184 -16.91 24.14 2.42
N PHE A 185 -16.55 24.98 1.44
CA PHE A 185 -16.70 26.43 1.54
C PHE A 185 -17.37 26.99 0.29
N GLN A 186 -18.45 27.72 0.46
CA GLN A 186 -19.26 28.32 -0.63
C GLN A 186 -19.63 27.31 -1.75
N GLY A 187 -19.96 26.06 -1.36
CA GLY A 187 -20.33 24.99 -2.28
C GLY A 187 -19.17 24.34 -3.03
N LYS A 188 -17.92 24.73 -2.74
CA LYS A 188 -16.71 24.06 -3.25
C LYS A 188 -16.14 23.13 -2.20
N SER A 189 -15.82 21.91 -2.61
CA SER A 189 -15.15 20.92 -1.77
C SER A 189 -13.65 20.94 -2.02
N THR A 190 -12.86 20.82 -0.95
CA THR A 190 -11.41 20.71 -1.01
C THR A 190 -10.97 19.57 -0.09
N ILE A 191 -10.08 18.72 -0.55
CA ILE A 191 -9.45 17.66 0.24
C ILE A 191 -8.06 18.12 0.65
N SER A 192 -7.72 17.90 1.92
CA SER A 192 -6.36 18.04 2.44
C SER A 192 -5.92 16.75 3.13
N LEU A 193 -4.65 16.41 2.97
CA LEU A 193 -3.96 15.30 3.64
C LEU A 193 -3.03 15.90 4.67
N ASN A 194 -3.15 15.46 5.94
CA ASN A 194 -2.42 16.02 7.07
C ASN A 194 -1.99 14.90 8.02
N GLU A 195 -1.11 15.24 8.95
CA GLU A 195 -0.72 14.39 10.07
C GLU A 195 -0.33 12.97 9.65
N PRO A 196 0.67 12.82 8.74
CA PRO A 196 1.20 11.51 8.43
C PRO A 196 1.71 10.85 9.71
N ASN A 197 1.31 9.61 9.94
CA ASN A 197 1.68 8.93 11.17
C ASN A 197 2.10 7.48 10.92
N PHE A 198 2.89 6.94 11.85
CA PHE A 198 3.48 5.62 11.73
C PHE A 198 3.59 4.93 13.08
N ILE A 199 3.17 3.66 13.11
CA ILE A 199 3.38 2.73 14.21
C ILE A 199 4.34 1.67 13.73
N SER A 200 5.51 1.55 14.34
CA SER A 200 6.45 0.46 14.06
C SER A 200 6.01 -0.82 14.75
N THR A 201 6.10 -1.95 14.05
CA THR A 201 5.70 -3.27 14.56
C THR A 201 6.81 -4.28 14.39
N TYR A 202 6.83 -5.26 15.29
CA TYR A 202 7.77 -6.38 15.27
C TYR A 202 7.02 -7.70 15.26
N THR A 203 7.34 -8.57 14.32
CA THR A 203 6.84 -9.95 14.31
C THR A 203 7.69 -10.79 15.25
N HIS A 204 7.18 -11.05 16.44
CA HIS A 204 7.76 -12.01 17.39
C HIS A 204 7.28 -13.44 17.08
N HIS A 205 8.15 -14.42 17.29
CA HIS A 205 7.79 -15.84 17.20
C HIS A 205 8.77 -16.70 18.00
N THR A 206 8.30 -17.86 18.47
CA THR A 206 9.13 -18.88 19.11
C THR A 206 9.23 -20.09 18.18
N ASN A 207 10.43 -20.38 17.70
CA ASN A 207 10.71 -21.55 16.81
C ASN A 207 9.78 -21.62 15.57
N ASN A 208 9.51 -20.51 14.91
CA ASN A 208 8.56 -20.38 13.79
C ASN A 208 7.14 -20.85 14.15
N ARG A 209 6.73 -20.62 15.39
CA ARG A 209 5.37 -20.83 15.92
C ARG A 209 5.01 -19.66 16.80
N ASP A 210 3.72 -19.60 17.16
CA ASP A 210 3.22 -18.62 18.10
C ASP A 210 3.59 -17.19 17.67
N PHE A 211 3.26 -16.88 16.42
CA PHE A 211 3.53 -15.56 15.83
C PHE A 211 2.67 -14.50 16.49
N GLU A 212 3.30 -13.42 16.92
CA GLU A 212 2.66 -12.28 17.55
C GLU A 212 3.20 -10.98 16.91
N ILE A 213 2.30 -10.03 16.67
CA ILE A 213 2.68 -8.68 16.23
C ILE A 213 2.70 -7.78 17.45
N ILE A 214 3.85 -7.21 17.75
CA ILE A 214 4.08 -6.36 18.91
C ILE A 214 4.46 -4.97 18.42
N PRO A 215 3.79 -3.88 18.87
CA PRO A 215 4.30 -2.53 18.66
C PRO A 215 5.69 -2.39 19.24
N MET A 216 6.60 -1.71 18.51
CA MET A 216 8.02 -1.70 18.92
C MET A 216 8.29 -0.88 20.18
N ASP A 217 7.43 0.06 20.53
CA ASP A 217 7.50 0.89 21.74
C ASP A 217 7.31 0.08 23.04
N VAL A 218 6.51 -1.02 22.98
CA VAL A 218 6.29 -1.89 24.13
C VAL A 218 7.20 -3.13 24.15
N LEU A 219 8.15 -3.25 23.25
CA LEU A 219 9.13 -4.34 23.23
C LEU A 219 9.99 -4.32 24.51
N THR A 220 10.47 -5.49 24.89
CA THR A 220 11.47 -5.69 25.93
C THR A 220 12.62 -6.53 25.40
N ASP A 221 13.74 -6.58 26.14
CA ASP A 221 14.90 -7.42 25.77
C ASP A 221 14.57 -8.92 25.70
N ALA A 222 13.46 -9.36 26.29
CA ALA A 222 12.96 -10.73 26.12
C ALA A 222 12.41 -10.98 24.70
N HIS A 223 11.90 -9.96 24.04
CA HIS A 223 11.38 -10.03 22.66
C HIS A 223 12.48 -9.77 21.64
N LEU A 224 13.29 -8.73 21.88
CA LEU A 224 14.36 -8.27 21.00
C LEU A 224 15.43 -7.54 21.83
N ILE A 225 16.64 -8.08 21.91
CA ILE A 225 17.78 -7.40 22.55
C ILE A 225 18.06 -6.10 21.81
N ASP A 226 18.38 -5.03 22.54
CA ASP A 226 18.60 -3.67 22.01
C ASP A 226 17.36 -3.08 21.27
N HIS A 227 16.15 -3.54 21.61
CA HIS A 227 14.91 -3.11 20.97
C HIS A 227 14.75 -1.58 20.87
N LYS A 228 15.19 -0.82 21.87
CA LYS A 228 15.09 0.66 21.86
C LYS A 228 15.88 1.28 20.71
N GLN A 229 17.11 0.80 20.48
CA GLN A 229 17.93 1.28 19.37
C GLN A 229 17.29 0.95 18.02
N TYR A 230 16.72 -0.25 17.89
CA TYR A 230 16.01 -0.62 16.65
C TYR A 230 14.72 0.19 16.46
N THR A 231 13.99 0.50 17.53
CA THR A 231 12.80 1.35 17.46
C THR A 231 13.17 2.74 16.97
N GLU A 232 14.15 3.39 17.60
CA GLU A 232 14.63 4.73 17.22
C GLU A 232 15.15 4.77 15.78
N SER A 233 15.96 3.78 15.38
CA SER A 233 16.50 3.72 14.02
C SER A 233 15.40 3.48 12.98
N THR A 234 14.39 2.69 13.30
CA THR A 234 13.22 2.45 12.43
C THR A 234 12.40 3.72 12.23
N GLN A 235 12.11 4.44 13.30
CA GLN A 235 11.38 5.70 13.26
C GLN A 235 12.14 6.74 12.42
N HIS A 236 13.44 6.86 12.63
CA HIS A 236 14.30 7.75 11.86
C HIS A 236 14.34 7.39 10.38
N HIS A 237 14.43 6.10 10.08
CA HIS A 237 14.40 5.60 8.71
C HIS A 237 13.09 5.95 7.99
N MET A 238 11.94 5.77 8.64
CA MET A 238 10.64 6.09 8.05
C MET A 238 10.46 7.59 7.79
N ALA A 239 11.12 8.44 8.57
CA ALA A 239 11.09 9.90 8.43
C ALA A 239 12.16 10.46 7.46
N THR A 240 12.93 9.62 6.73
CA THR A 240 14.06 10.08 5.91
C THR A 240 13.69 11.14 4.87
N PHE A 241 12.48 11.09 4.31
CA PHE A 241 12.01 12.04 3.28
C PHE A 241 10.89 12.96 3.76
N ILE A 242 10.53 12.92 5.04
CA ILE A 242 9.40 13.66 5.58
C ILE A 242 9.75 14.20 6.99
N ASP A 243 9.68 15.54 7.15
CA ASP A 243 10.09 16.19 8.40
C ASP A 243 9.05 16.06 9.53
N GLU A 244 7.77 15.86 9.20
CA GLU A 244 6.64 15.90 10.13
C GLU A 244 5.92 14.55 10.25
N LEU A 245 6.67 13.45 10.39
CA LEU A 245 6.07 12.13 10.64
C LEU A 245 5.75 11.97 12.13
N LEU A 246 4.46 11.83 12.47
CA LEU A 246 4.04 11.52 13.83
C LEU A 246 4.31 10.04 14.13
N ILE A 247 5.15 9.79 15.10
CA ILE A 247 5.33 8.45 15.65
C ILE A 247 4.26 8.24 16.71
N VAL A 248 3.40 7.24 16.49
CA VAL A 248 2.34 6.87 17.43
C VAL A 248 2.86 5.73 18.29
N GLU A 249 2.78 5.92 19.61
CA GLU A 249 3.14 4.94 20.65
C GLU A 249 1.93 4.12 21.12
#